data_ddf7fddb9ace75e0f5cd331421b9c059
#
_entry.id   ddf7fddb9ace75e0f5cd331421b9c059
#
_cell.length_a   1.000
_cell.length_b   1.000
_cell.length_c   1.000
_cell.angle_alpha   90.00
_cell.angle_beta   90.00
_cell.angle_gamma   90.00
#
_symmetry.space_group_name_H-M   'P 1'
#
loop_
_entity.id
_entity.type
_entity.pdbx_description
1 polymer ?
#
loop_
_entity_poly.entity_id
_entity_poly.type
_entity_poly.pdbx_seq_one_letter_code
_entity_poly.pdbx_strand_id
1 'polypeptide(L)'
;MLDREKLGFKQTNLKFGALVSGKFDLSEYVDDTPIADDNEPDLLRTLAKPLFGRFIDAAECSKIYSLRNLTGKLPPLFLTTSSDDFIQYESLALADALARNHVDFELHDIRPAKGEALGHIFPVGLPWLEESEYVLDRLKTFTYEVM
;
A
#
# COMPACT_ATOMS: atom_id res chain seq x y z
N MET A 1 -1.66 -2.65 -9.46
CA MET A 1 -0.62 -1.86 -10.14
C MET A 1 -1.18 -1.32 -11.44
N LEU A 2 -0.99 -0.03 -11.70
CA LEU A 2 -1.59 0.65 -12.84
C LEU A 2 -1.21 -0.04 -14.15
N ASP A 3 -2.20 -0.54 -14.87
CA ASP A 3 -2.03 -1.00 -16.25
C ASP A 3 -1.76 0.24 -17.12
N ARG A 4 -0.48 0.50 -17.36
CA ARG A 4 -0.01 1.70 -18.06
C ARG A 4 -0.61 1.84 -19.45
N GLU A 5 -0.89 0.72 -20.12
CA GLU A 5 -1.48 0.73 -21.46
C GLU A 5 -2.93 1.18 -21.41
N LYS A 6 -3.70 0.71 -20.41
CA LYS A 6 -5.10 1.14 -20.20
C LYS A 6 -5.22 2.62 -19.82
N LEU A 7 -4.21 3.19 -19.15
CA LEU A 7 -4.19 4.59 -18.77
C LEU A 7 -3.57 5.52 -19.84
N GLY A 8 -3.17 4.98 -20.99
CA GLY A 8 -2.60 5.76 -22.08
C GLY A 8 -1.17 6.27 -21.85
N PHE A 9 -0.50 5.84 -20.78
CA PHE A 9 0.90 6.18 -20.50
C PHE A 9 1.85 5.29 -21.29
N LYS A 10 2.16 5.65 -22.52
CA LYS A 10 2.99 4.83 -23.42
C LYS A 10 4.46 4.71 -23.00
N GLN A 11 5.01 5.62 -22.18
CA GLN A 11 6.42 5.60 -21.74
C GLN A 11 6.66 6.37 -20.44
N THR A 12 6.15 5.90 -19.30
CA THR A 12 6.63 6.39 -18.01
C THR A 12 7.74 5.50 -17.50
N ASN A 13 8.95 6.03 -17.45
CA ASN A 13 10.07 5.35 -16.81
C ASN A 13 10.04 5.65 -15.31
N LEU A 14 9.19 4.91 -14.58
CA LEU A 14 9.16 4.99 -13.12
C LEU A 14 10.49 4.49 -12.59
N LYS A 15 11.21 5.33 -11.86
CA LYS A 15 12.49 5.00 -11.25
C LYS A 15 12.30 4.27 -9.92
N PHE A 16 11.32 4.69 -9.15
CA PHE A 16 10.92 4.06 -7.88
C PHE A 16 9.45 4.36 -7.57
N GLY A 17 8.91 3.74 -6.51
CA GLY A 17 7.62 4.06 -5.93
C GLY A 17 7.73 4.19 -4.41
N ALA A 18 7.05 5.18 -3.83
CA ALA A 18 6.88 5.30 -2.38
C ALA A 18 5.43 5.03 -2.02
N LEU A 19 5.20 4.12 -1.08
CA LEU A 19 3.90 3.63 -0.67
C LEU A 19 3.76 3.80 0.85
N VAL A 20 2.79 4.60 1.27
CA VAL A 20 2.54 4.93 2.66
C VAL A 20 1.20 4.34 3.08
N SER A 21 1.23 3.34 3.96
CA SER A 21 0.02 2.77 4.58
C SER A 21 -1.11 2.47 3.58
N GLY A 22 -0.82 1.76 2.49
CA GLY A 22 -1.80 1.53 1.43
C GLY A 22 -2.58 0.23 1.58
N LYS A 23 -3.78 0.18 0.97
CA LYS A 23 -4.48 -1.06 0.69
C LYS A 23 -4.01 -1.60 -0.66
N PHE A 24 -3.39 -2.77 -0.67
CA PHE A 24 -2.72 -3.33 -1.84
C PHE A 24 -3.39 -4.55 -2.44
N ASP A 25 -4.16 -5.30 -1.66
CA ASP A 25 -4.99 -6.39 -2.15
C ASP A 25 -6.46 -6.03 -2.04
N LEU A 26 -7.11 -5.81 -3.18
CA LEU A 26 -8.55 -5.49 -3.25
C LEU A 26 -9.38 -6.72 -3.59
N SER A 27 -8.79 -7.91 -3.70
CA SER A 27 -9.52 -9.14 -4.03
C SER A 27 -10.57 -9.50 -3.00
N GLU A 28 -10.36 -9.13 -1.74
CA GLU A 28 -11.30 -9.37 -0.64
C GLU A 28 -12.58 -8.52 -0.72
N TYR A 29 -12.53 -7.36 -1.40
CA TYR A 29 -13.69 -6.45 -1.49
C TYR A 29 -14.69 -6.83 -2.57
N VAL A 30 -14.36 -7.85 -3.27
CA VAL A 30 -15.12 -8.31 -4.44
C VAL A 30 -16.05 -9.47 -4.09
N ASP A 31 -15.84 -10.12 -2.98
CA ASP A 31 -16.73 -11.14 -2.46
C ASP A 31 -17.93 -10.45 -1.77
N ASP A 32 -19.14 -10.72 -2.23
CA ASP A 32 -20.40 -10.35 -1.56
C ASP A 32 -20.61 -11.06 -0.22
N THR A 33 -19.56 -11.66 0.34
CA THR A 33 -19.62 -12.33 1.65
C THR A 33 -19.92 -11.29 2.73
N PRO A 34 -20.99 -11.46 3.51
CA PRO A 34 -21.27 -10.59 4.64
C PRO A 34 -20.09 -10.61 5.61
N ILE A 35 -19.66 -9.45 6.09
CA ILE A 35 -18.69 -9.36 7.18
C ILE A 35 -19.32 -10.00 8.40
N ALA A 36 -18.61 -10.93 9.01
CA ALA A 36 -19.11 -11.71 10.16
C ALA A 36 -19.30 -10.87 11.45
N ASP A 37 -18.99 -9.59 11.44
CA ASP A 37 -19.13 -8.70 12.59
C ASP A 37 -19.80 -7.36 12.16
N ASP A 38 -21.10 -7.23 12.52
CA ASP A 38 -21.92 -6.06 12.20
C ASP A 38 -21.58 -4.81 13.05
N ASN A 39 -20.58 -4.87 13.92
CA ASN A 39 -20.34 -3.85 14.95
C ASN A 39 -19.29 -2.79 14.57
N GLU A 40 -18.47 -2.99 13.56
CA GLU A 40 -17.61 -1.93 13.01
C GLU A 40 -17.89 -1.75 11.51
N PRO A 41 -18.28 -0.55 11.09
CA PRO A 41 -18.38 -0.27 9.66
C PRO A 41 -16.96 -0.39 9.07
N ASP A 42 -16.75 -1.39 8.22
CA ASP A 42 -15.52 -1.48 7.44
C ASP A 42 -15.41 -0.22 6.56
N LEU A 43 -14.67 0.76 7.08
CA LEU A 43 -14.47 2.05 6.42
C LEU A 43 -13.90 1.85 5.02
N LEU A 44 -13.02 0.89 4.85
CA LEU A 44 -12.40 0.58 3.55
C LEU A 44 -13.44 0.03 2.58
N ARG A 45 -14.34 -0.85 3.03
CA ARG A 45 -15.43 -1.38 2.21
C ARG A 45 -16.44 -0.31 1.84
N THR A 46 -16.74 0.59 2.78
CA THR A 46 -17.62 1.75 2.54
C THR A 46 -17.03 2.70 1.51
N LEU A 47 -15.72 2.93 1.54
CA LEU A 47 -15.00 3.78 0.59
C LEU A 47 -14.71 3.06 -0.74
N ALA A 48 -14.41 1.77 -0.71
CA ALA A 48 -14.10 1.00 -1.91
C ALA A 48 -15.32 0.84 -2.82
N LYS A 49 -16.50 0.61 -2.25
CA LYS A 49 -17.73 0.40 -3.02
C LYS A 49 -18.09 1.57 -3.96
N PRO A 50 -18.09 2.85 -3.55
CA PRO A 50 -18.29 3.97 -4.46
C PRO A 50 -17.13 4.22 -5.43
N LEU A 51 -15.88 3.89 -5.05
CA LEU A 51 -14.70 4.15 -5.88
C LEU A 51 -14.51 3.08 -6.96
N PHE A 52 -14.77 1.81 -6.65
CA PHE A 52 -14.44 0.68 -7.49
C PHE A 52 -15.67 -0.13 -7.94
N GLY A 53 -16.71 -0.21 -7.13
CA GLY A 53 -17.86 -1.09 -7.35
C GLY A 53 -18.76 -0.72 -8.54
N ARG A 54 -18.51 0.40 -9.18
CA ARG A 54 -19.30 0.87 -10.32
C ARG A 54 -18.66 0.57 -11.68
N PHE A 55 -17.36 0.28 -11.70
CA PHE A 55 -16.56 0.21 -12.92
C PHE A 55 -15.78 -1.09 -13.10
N ILE A 56 -15.69 -1.93 -12.06
CA ILE A 56 -14.85 -3.12 -12.08
C ILE A 56 -15.66 -4.28 -11.49
N ASP A 57 -15.89 -5.32 -12.29
CA ASP A 57 -16.48 -6.54 -11.75
C ASP A 57 -15.48 -7.31 -10.86
N ALA A 58 -16.00 -8.23 -10.07
CA ALA A 58 -15.26 -9.02 -9.13
C ALA A 58 -14.05 -9.73 -9.75
N ALA A 59 -14.25 -10.36 -10.89
CA ALA A 59 -13.22 -11.11 -11.56
C ALA A 59 -12.13 -10.18 -12.12
N GLU A 60 -12.48 -8.98 -12.52
CA GLU A 60 -11.54 -7.97 -13.00
C GLU A 60 -10.72 -7.36 -11.85
N CYS A 61 -11.35 -7.05 -10.70
CA CYS A 61 -10.67 -6.60 -9.49
C CYS A 61 -9.63 -7.62 -9.01
N SER A 62 -10.02 -8.87 -8.90
CA SER A 62 -9.13 -9.97 -8.49
C SER A 62 -7.92 -10.12 -9.41
N LYS A 63 -8.06 -9.88 -10.71
CA LYS A 63 -6.95 -9.96 -11.67
C LYS A 63 -6.00 -8.76 -11.58
N ILE A 64 -6.51 -7.57 -11.31
CA ILE A 64 -5.74 -6.32 -11.39
C ILE A 64 -5.11 -5.97 -10.05
N TYR A 65 -5.84 -6.19 -8.96
CA TYR A 65 -5.49 -5.70 -7.62
C TYR A 65 -5.14 -6.80 -6.62
N SER A 66 -4.81 -7.98 -7.08
CA SER A 66 -4.32 -9.04 -6.20
C SER A 66 -2.80 -9.08 -6.15
N LEU A 67 -2.24 -9.21 -4.96
CA LEU A 67 -0.80 -9.43 -4.75
C LEU A 67 -0.30 -10.72 -5.40
N ARG A 68 -1.20 -11.68 -5.67
CA ARG A 68 -0.89 -12.93 -6.40
C ARG A 68 -0.44 -12.68 -7.84
N ASN A 69 -0.84 -11.56 -8.43
CA ASN A 69 -0.51 -11.19 -9.81
C ASN A 69 0.70 -10.24 -9.90
N LEU A 70 1.39 -10.02 -8.78
CA LEU A 70 2.58 -9.21 -8.75
C LEU A 70 3.69 -9.88 -9.55
N THR A 71 4.41 -9.12 -10.36
CA THR A 71 5.51 -9.61 -11.19
C THR A 71 6.82 -8.90 -10.83
N GLY A 72 7.96 -9.57 -11.06
CA GLY A 72 9.29 -9.01 -10.79
C GLY A 72 9.72 -7.80 -11.64
N LYS A 73 8.82 -7.25 -12.46
CA LYS A 73 9.11 -6.10 -13.35
C LYS A 73 8.75 -4.74 -12.71
N LEU A 74 8.82 -4.64 -11.41
CA LEU A 74 8.57 -3.40 -10.69
C LEU A 74 9.87 -2.62 -10.49
N PRO A 75 9.82 -1.28 -10.47
CA PRO A 75 10.93 -0.50 -9.96
C PRO A 75 11.12 -0.75 -8.47
N PRO A 76 12.25 -0.36 -7.88
CA PRO A 76 12.44 -0.37 -6.44
C PRO A 76 11.31 0.34 -5.71
N LEU A 77 10.88 -0.20 -4.56
CA LEU A 77 9.76 0.33 -3.80
C LEU A 77 10.18 0.68 -2.37
N PHE A 78 9.74 1.84 -1.91
CA PHE A 78 9.85 2.26 -0.51
C PHE A 78 8.49 2.09 0.14
N LEU A 79 8.42 1.28 1.19
CA LEU A 79 7.19 0.99 1.93
C LEU A 79 7.31 1.55 3.34
N THR A 80 6.26 2.21 3.82
CA THR A 80 6.18 2.59 5.22
C THR A 80 4.79 2.36 5.79
N THR A 81 4.76 1.92 7.03
CA THR A 81 3.57 1.71 7.86
C THR A 81 3.96 1.89 9.33
N SER A 82 3.01 1.80 10.23
CA SER A 82 3.26 1.75 11.66
C SER A 82 2.65 0.50 12.29
N SER A 83 3.20 0.08 13.44
CA SER A 83 2.72 -1.12 14.13
C SER A 83 1.34 -0.94 14.78
N ASP A 84 0.82 0.28 14.81
CA ASP A 84 -0.54 0.64 15.27
C ASP A 84 -1.46 1.10 14.13
N ASP A 85 -1.03 0.93 12.87
CA ASP A 85 -1.88 1.15 11.69
C ASP A 85 -2.89 0.00 11.53
N PHE A 86 -4.17 0.31 11.44
CA PHE A 86 -5.25 -0.68 11.29
C PHE A 86 -5.15 -1.53 10.01
N ILE A 87 -4.37 -1.09 9.01
CA ILE A 87 -4.07 -1.86 7.79
C ILE A 87 -2.57 -2.19 7.64
N GLN A 88 -1.79 -2.20 8.74
CA GLN A 88 -0.39 -2.60 8.72
C GLN A 88 -0.16 -3.90 7.94
N TYR A 89 -1.03 -4.89 8.13
CA TYR A 89 -0.94 -6.20 7.48
C TYR A 89 -0.87 -6.14 5.94
N GLU A 90 -1.45 -5.11 5.31
CA GLU A 90 -1.37 -4.91 3.87
C GLU A 90 0.06 -4.58 3.41
N SER A 91 0.75 -3.71 4.15
CA SER A 91 2.14 -3.37 3.87
C SER A 91 3.07 -4.57 4.06
N LEU A 92 2.82 -5.39 5.09
CA LEU A 92 3.58 -6.62 5.33
C LEU A 92 3.31 -7.68 4.24
N ALA A 93 2.05 -7.84 3.83
CA ALA A 93 1.68 -8.76 2.74
C ALA A 93 2.29 -8.34 1.40
N LEU A 94 2.32 -7.03 1.12
CA LEU A 94 3.01 -6.51 -0.06
C LEU A 94 4.52 -6.79 0.01
N ALA A 95 5.16 -6.54 1.15
CA ALA A 95 6.60 -6.82 1.32
C ALA A 95 6.93 -8.30 1.08
N ASP A 96 6.13 -9.24 1.63
CA ASP A 96 6.27 -10.67 1.35
C ASP A 96 6.13 -10.98 -0.15
N ALA A 97 5.12 -10.40 -0.80
CA ALA A 97 4.91 -10.60 -2.24
C ALA A 97 6.07 -10.04 -3.09
N LEU A 98 6.63 -8.88 -2.72
CA LEU A 98 7.80 -8.29 -3.39
C LEU A 98 9.03 -9.19 -3.22
N ALA A 99 9.31 -9.65 -2.01
CA ALA A 99 10.43 -10.55 -1.72
C ALA A 99 10.34 -11.84 -2.53
N ARG A 100 9.18 -12.48 -2.60
CA ARG A 100 8.95 -13.71 -3.41
C ARG A 100 9.15 -13.48 -4.91
N ASN A 101 8.92 -12.28 -5.40
CA ASN A 101 9.07 -11.91 -6.81
C ASN A 101 10.43 -11.24 -7.11
N HIS A 102 11.36 -11.23 -6.16
CA HIS A 102 12.71 -10.64 -6.30
C HIS A 102 12.66 -9.17 -6.75
N VAL A 103 11.67 -8.42 -6.28
CA VAL A 103 11.59 -6.97 -6.46
C VAL A 103 12.38 -6.32 -5.35
N ASP A 104 13.20 -5.33 -5.68
CA ASP A 104 13.95 -4.55 -4.70
C ASP A 104 13.01 -3.62 -3.91
N PHE A 105 13.13 -3.61 -2.58
CA PHE A 105 12.32 -2.73 -1.72
C PHE A 105 12.97 -2.49 -0.36
N GLU A 106 12.59 -1.38 0.25
CA GLU A 106 12.77 -1.13 1.69
C GLU A 106 11.40 -1.10 2.39
N LEU A 107 11.32 -1.68 3.59
CA LEU A 107 10.15 -1.62 4.46
C LEU A 107 10.50 -0.95 5.77
N HIS A 108 9.76 0.10 6.12
CA HIS A 108 9.83 0.81 7.39
C HIS A 108 8.51 0.62 8.15
N ASP A 109 8.49 -0.39 9.01
CA ASP A 109 7.40 -0.65 9.96
C ASP A 109 7.76 0.00 11.30
N ILE A 110 7.24 1.20 11.53
CA ILE A 110 7.65 2.05 12.65
C ILE A 110 6.80 1.75 13.88
N ARG A 111 7.47 1.53 15.00
CA ARG A 111 6.81 1.36 16.28
C ARG A 111 6.68 2.72 16.97
N PRO A 112 5.46 3.13 17.40
CA PRO A 112 5.30 4.38 18.13
C PRO A 112 6.11 4.38 19.43
N ALA A 113 6.62 5.54 19.81
CA ALA A 113 7.23 5.74 21.12
C ALA A 113 6.20 5.52 22.24
N LYS A 114 6.69 5.27 23.44
CA LYS A 114 5.82 4.95 24.59
C LYS A 114 4.85 6.10 24.88
N GLY A 115 3.56 5.82 24.76
CA GLY A 115 2.49 6.77 25.04
C GLY A 115 2.09 7.64 23.84
N GLU A 116 2.67 7.38 22.67
CA GLU A 116 2.32 8.01 21.40
C GLU A 116 1.54 7.07 20.50
N ALA A 117 0.85 7.62 19.52
CA ALA A 117 0.19 6.88 18.44
C ALA A 117 0.59 7.50 17.11
N LEU A 118 1.04 6.65 16.17
CA LEU A 118 1.35 7.06 14.81
C LEU A 118 0.12 6.88 13.91
N GLY A 119 -0.46 5.69 13.95
CA GLY A 119 -1.65 5.34 13.18
C GLY A 119 -1.41 5.34 11.68
N HIS A 120 -2.52 5.51 10.96
CA HIS A 120 -2.54 5.43 9.51
C HIS A 120 -1.90 6.66 8.85
N ILE A 121 -1.04 6.45 7.84
CA ILE A 121 -0.35 7.50 7.05
C ILE A 121 0.45 8.52 7.88
N PHE A 122 0.98 8.14 9.03
CA PHE A 122 1.62 9.05 9.99
C PHE A 122 2.70 9.98 9.36
N PRO A 123 3.55 9.58 8.40
CA PRO A 123 4.56 10.48 7.88
C PRO A 123 3.98 11.69 7.14
N VAL A 124 2.72 11.57 6.68
CA VAL A 124 1.99 12.64 5.99
C VAL A 124 1.06 13.37 6.96
N GLY A 125 0.36 12.60 7.82
CA GLY A 125 -0.61 13.16 8.76
C GLY A 125 -0.01 13.85 9.97
N LEU A 126 1.18 13.41 10.41
CA LEU A 126 1.90 13.88 11.61
C LEU A 126 3.37 14.22 11.28
N PRO A 127 3.63 15.13 10.32
CA PRO A 127 4.98 15.36 9.79
C PRO A 127 5.98 15.96 10.81
N TRP A 128 5.50 16.40 11.98
CA TRP A 128 6.32 16.98 13.06
C TRP A 128 6.84 15.96 14.06
N LEU A 129 6.49 14.67 13.92
CA LEU A 129 7.00 13.62 14.80
C LEU A 129 8.41 13.18 14.35
N GLU A 130 9.25 12.80 15.31
CA GLU A 130 10.60 12.29 15.04
C GLU A 130 10.59 11.07 14.12
N GLU A 131 9.61 10.18 14.30
CA GLU A 131 9.40 9.00 13.45
C GLU A 131 9.06 9.38 12.00
N SER A 132 8.30 10.46 11.82
CA SER A 132 7.96 10.98 10.49
C SER A 132 9.19 11.61 9.82
N GLU A 133 9.97 12.41 10.55
CA GLU A 133 11.23 12.97 10.06
C GLU A 133 12.20 11.86 9.64
N TYR A 134 12.35 10.82 10.48
CA TYR A 134 13.17 9.66 10.15
C TYR A 134 12.76 9.00 8.83
N VAL A 135 11.45 8.72 8.67
CA VAL A 135 10.94 8.07 7.44
C VAL A 135 11.15 8.95 6.21
N LEU A 136 10.91 10.25 6.33
CA LEU A 136 11.09 11.19 5.22
C LEU A 136 12.56 11.34 4.82
N ASP A 137 13.50 11.36 5.78
CA ASP A 137 14.93 11.35 5.50
C ASP A 137 15.40 10.05 4.85
N ARG A 138 14.85 8.90 5.28
CA ARG A 138 15.11 7.61 4.62
C ARG A 138 14.56 7.60 3.20
N LEU A 139 13.34 8.04 2.97
CA LEU A 139 12.77 8.15 1.63
C LEU A 139 13.61 9.04 0.72
N LYS A 140 14.10 10.17 1.24
CA LYS A 140 15.03 11.03 0.51
C LYS A 140 16.30 10.31 0.13
N THR A 141 16.91 9.58 1.08
CA THR A 141 18.13 8.80 0.83
C THR A 141 17.88 7.71 -0.22
N PHE A 142 16.81 6.94 -0.06
CA PHE A 142 16.39 5.92 -1.02
C PHE A 142 16.22 6.50 -2.44
N THR A 143 15.65 7.69 -2.55
CA THR A 143 15.50 8.37 -3.84
C THR A 143 16.86 8.58 -4.54
N TYR A 144 17.90 8.96 -3.81
CA TYR A 144 19.24 9.12 -4.38
C TYR A 144 19.93 7.80 -4.72
N GLU A 145 19.64 6.74 -3.98
CA GLU A 145 20.24 5.42 -4.20
C GLU A 145 19.71 4.73 -5.46
N VAL A 146 18.47 5.02 -5.86
CA VAL A 146 17.78 4.35 -6.99
C VAL A 146 17.67 5.21 -8.25
N MET A 147 18.06 6.48 -8.22
CA MET A 147 18.06 7.38 -9.39
C MET A 147 19.38 7.36 -10.14
#